data_8527be63ec178ede14c8e7be716fb146
#
_entry.id   8527be63ec178ede14c8e7be716fb146
#
_cell.length_a   1.000
_cell.length_b   1.000
_cell.length_c   1.000
_cell.angle_alpha   90.00
_cell.angle_beta   90.00
_cell.angle_gamma   90.00
#
_symmetry.space_group_name_H-M   'P 1'
#
loop_
_entity.id
_entity.type
_entity.pdbx_description
1 polymer ?
#
loop_
_entity_poly.entity_id
_entity_poly.type
_entity_poly.pdbx_seq_one_letter_code
_entity_poly.pdbx_strand_id
1 'polypeptide(L)'
;MMLSVDGLNTYYGRAHILADLTIAAGKGEIVVLLGRNGAGKSTTLKSIMGLVQKQSGRVIFDGVDISAMPAHGVARLGLGYVPEDRRIFSELTVMENLAVGRRKPRPGAPAWTPERLFSLFPNLAELKDRPGGKMSGGEQQMLTIARTLMGNPRAILLDEPSEGLAPVVVEQMARTIGDLKREGLTVVLSEQNLYFANLVADRAYIIEKGRICYQGTMEALGGDEAARARYLSV
;
A
#
# COMPACT_ATOMS: atom_id res chain seq x y z
N MET A 1 -12.89 1.22 -12.53
CA MET A 1 -12.09 0.33 -11.68
C MET A 1 -10.64 0.74 -11.84
N MET A 2 -9.86 0.90 -10.74
CA MET A 2 -8.43 1.19 -10.79
C MET A 2 -7.60 -0.10 -10.75
N LEU A 3 -7.94 -1.01 -9.83
CA LEU A 3 -7.29 -2.31 -9.70
C LEU A 3 -8.35 -3.40 -9.60
N SER A 4 -8.16 -4.50 -10.35
CA SER A 4 -8.94 -5.73 -10.23
C SER A 4 -8.01 -6.92 -10.21
N VAL A 5 -8.20 -7.79 -9.25
CA VAL A 5 -7.49 -9.06 -9.08
C VAL A 5 -8.54 -10.15 -9.06
N ASP A 6 -8.41 -11.15 -9.92
CA ASP A 6 -9.38 -12.22 -10.07
C ASP A 6 -8.68 -13.58 -10.04
N GLY A 7 -9.13 -14.46 -9.14
CA GLY A 7 -8.69 -15.84 -9.04
C GLY A 7 -7.18 -16.02 -8.82
N LEU A 8 -6.53 -15.11 -8.06
CA LEU A 8 -5.08 -15.11 -7.87
C LEU A 8 -4.61 -16.31 -7.05
N ASN A 9 -3.71 -17.10 -7.64
CA ASN A 9 -3.05 -18.22 -6.98
C ASN A 9 -1.53 -18.02 -6.97
N THR A 10 -0.91 -18.10 -5.80
CA THR A 10 0.53 -17.87 -5.61
C THR A 10 1.13 -18.93 -4.71
N TYR A 11 2.32 -19.41 -5.07
CA TYR A 11 3.07 -20.45 -4.35
C TYR A 11 4.46 -19.98 -3.99
N TYR A 12 4.97 -20.41 -2.85
CA TYR A 12 6.40 -20.43 -2.52
C TYR A 12 6.88 -21.88 -2.47
N GLY A 13 7.57 -22.31 -3.53
CA GLY A 13 7.90 -23.73 -3.72
C GLY A 13 6.62 -24.58 -3.79
N ARG A 14 6.41 -25.47 -2.81
CA ARG A 14 5.20 -26.31 -2.72
C ARG A 14 4.09 -25.69 -1.87
N ALA A 15 4.37 -24.63 -1.15
CA ALA A 15 3.38 -24.01 -0.26
C ALA A 15 2.43 -23.10 -1.07
N HIS A 16 1.14 -23.44 -1.06
CA HIS A 16 0.07 -22.64 -1.66
C HIS A 16 -0.29 -21.51 -0.70
N ILE A 17 0.14 -20.29 -0.98
CA ILE A 17 -0.01 -19.14 -0.09
C ILE A 17 -1.29 -18.35 -0.38
N LEU A 18 -1.61 -18.13 -1.67
CA LEU A 18 -2.85 -17.48 -2.08
C LEU A 18 -3.66 -18.45 -2.92
N ALA A 19 -4.94 -18.62 -2.57
CA ALA A 19 -5.83 -19.60 -3.17
C ALA A 19 -7.13 -18.92 -3.63
N ASP A 20 -7.22 -18.70 -4.94
CA ASP A 20 -8.40 -18.12 -5.62
C ASP A 20 -8.77 -16.74 -5.05
N LEU A 21 -7.76 -15.89 -4.81
CA LEU A 21 -7.95 -14.60 -4.17
C LEU A 21 -8.48 -13.58 -5.18
N THR A 22 -9.61 -12.94 -4.83
CA THR A 22 -10.25 -11.92 -5.65
C THR A 22 -10.49 -10.67 -4.83
N ILE A 23 -9.93 -9.52 -5.29
CA ILE A 23 -10.11 -8.19 -4.70
C ILE A 23 -10.19 -7.12 -5.78
N ALA A 24 -10.76 -5.98 -5.46
CA ALA A 24 -10.84 -4.85 -6.38
C ALA A 24 -10.74 -3.52 -5.64
N ALA A 25 -10.26 -2.47 -6.32
CA ALA A 25 -10.27 -1.10 -5.85
C ALA A 25 -10.75 -0.13 -6.93
N GLY A 26 -11.64 0.77 -6.57
CA GLY A 26 -12.12 1.87 -7.40
C GLY A 26 -11.08 2.97 -7.57
N LYS A 27 -11.34 3.94 -8.46
CA LYS A 27 -10.51 5.15 -8.54
C LYS A 27 -10.74 6.05 -7.33
N GLY A 28 -9.67 6.51 -6.69
CA GLY A 28 -9.73 7.37 -5.50
C GLY A 28 -10.29 6.66 -4.25
N GLU A 29 -10.32 5.33 -4.25
CA GLU A 29 -10.77 4.52 -3.12
C GLU A 29 -9.57 4.08 -2.27
N ILE A 30 -9.76 4.01 -0.95
CA ILE A 30 -8.84 3.34 -0.03
C ILE A 30 -9.42 1.98 0.35
N VAL A 31 -8.74 0.92 -0.05
CA VAL A 31 -9.12 -0.46 0.26
C VAL A 31 -8.08 -1.09 1.17
N VAL A 32 -8.53 -1.70 2.27
CA VAL A 32 -7.65 -2.41 3.19
C VAL A 32 -7.81 -3.93 3.07
N LEU A 33 -6.69 -4.64 3.04
CA LEU A 33 -6.60 -6.08 3.17
C LEU A 33 -6.21 -6.40 4.61
N LEU A 34 -7.20 -6.72 5.44
CA LEU A 34 -7.04 -7.07 6.86
C LEU A 34 -6.75 -8.56 7.03
N GLY A 35 -5.92 -8.89 8.02
CA GLY A 35 -5.66 -10.27 8.37
C GLY A 35 -4.47 -10.41 9.31
N ARG A 36 -4.36 -11.57 9.96
CA ARG A 36 -3.25 -11.89 10.86
C ARG A 36 -1.93 -12.03 10.11
N ASN A 37 -0.81 -12.03 10.85
CA ASN A 37 0.50 -12.32 10.27
C ASN A 37 0.51 -13.73 9.64
N GLY A 38 1.11 -13.85 8.46
CA GLY A 38 1.11 -15.08 7.68
C GLY A 38 -0.18 -15.38 6.90
N ALA A 39 -1.22 -14.54 6.97
CA ALA A 39 -2.48 -14.76 6.23
C ALA A 39 -2.34 -14.66 4.71
N GLY A 40 -1.28 -14.00 4.19
CA GLY A 40 -1.03 -13.82 2.76
C GLY A 40 -1.09 -12.36 2.27
N LYS A 41 -1.23 -11.38 3.17
CA LYS A 41 -1.36 -9.94 2.85
C LYS A 41 -0.22 -9.43 1.96
N SER A 42 1.02 -9.48 2.46
CA SER A 42 2.21 -9.01 1.72
C SER A 42 2.44 -9.81 0.43
N THR A 43 2.13 -11.11 0.44
CA THR A 43 2.19 -11.96 -0.76
C THR A 43 1.20 -11.48 -1.82
N THR A 44 0.00 -11.04 -1.42
CA THR A 44 -0.99 -10.46 -2.33
C THR A 44 -0.45 -9.22 -3.01
N LEU A 45 0.07 -8.24 -2.25
CA LEU A 45 0.62 -7.00 -2.80
C LEU A 45 1.85 -7.27 -3.70
N LYS A 46 2.74 -8.16 -3.28
CA LYS A 46 3.92 -8.58 -4.08
C LYS A 46 3.53 -9.29 -5.37
N SER A 47 2.48 -10.12 -5.35
CA SER A 47 1.96 -10.81 -6.55
C SER A 47 1.33 -9.82 -7.54
N ILE A 48 0.57 -8.83 -7.06
CA ILE A 48 0.02 -7.74 -7.88
C ILE A 48 1.15 -6.98 -8.57
N MET A 49 2.21 -6.64 -7.83
CA MET A 49 3.38 -5.92 -8.35
C MET A 49 4.26 -6.75 -9.30
N GLY A 50 4.03 -8.05 -9.44
CA GLY A 50 4.93 -8.93 -10.22
C GLY A 50 6.28 -9.15 -9.56
N LEU A 51 6.39 -8.99 -8.23
CA LEU A 51 7.57 -9.29 -7.42
C LEU A 51 7.65 -10.76 -7.00
N VAL A 52 6.52 -11.45 -7.01
CA VAL A 52 6.40 -12.89 -6.79
C VAL A 52 5.66 -13.49 -7.98
N GLN A 53 6.17 -14.62 -8.46
CA GLN A 53 5.55 -15.33 -9.59
C GLN A 53 4.22 -15.94 -9.13
N LYS A 54 3.12 -15.50 -9.74
CA LYS A 54 1.81 -16.12 -9.58
C LYS A 54 1.65 -17.32 -10.50
N GLN A 55 0.96 -18.34 -10.02
CA GLN A 55 0.66 -19.55 -10.78
C GLN A 55 -0.47 -19.33 -11.77
N SER A 56 -1.52 -18.61 -11.33
CA SER A 56 -2.69 -18.28 -12.12
C SER A 56 -3.40 -17.04 -11.56
N GLY A 57 -4.45 -16.62 -12.24
CA GLY A 57 -5.24 -15.44 -11.92
C GLY A 57 -4.92 -14.25 -12.80
N ARG A 58 -5.83 -13.30 -12.80
CA ARG A 58 -5.76 -12.11 -13.65
C ARG A 58 -5.64 -10.85 -12.81
N VAL A 59 -4.77 -9.93 -13.22
CA VAL A 59 -4.59 -8.62 -12.57
C VAL A 59 -4.72 -7.53 -13.63
N ILE A 60 -5.72 -6.66 -13.46
CA ILE A 60 -5.95 -5.50 -14.32
C ILE A 60 -5.66 -4.23 -13.53
N PHE A 61 -4.80 -3.37 -14.05
CA PHE A 61 -4.50 -2.06 -13.47
C PHE A 61 -4.81 -0.96 -14.48
N ASP A 62 -5.73 -0.06 -14.14
CA ASP A 62 -6.23 1.06 -14.96
C ASP A 62 -6.55 0.63 -16.41
N GLY A 63 -7.23 -0.52 -16.54
CA GLY A 63 -7.65 -1.11 -17.82
C GLY A 63 -6.58 -1.95 -18.53
N VAL A 64 -5.35 -1.99 -18.03
CA VAL A 64 -4.24 -2.77 -18.61
C VAL A 64 -4.08 -4.09 -17.86
N ASP A 65 -3.99 -5.20 -18.60
CA ASP A 65 -3.66 -6.51 -18.03
C ASP A 65 -2.17 -6.55 -17.68
N ILE A 66 -1.87 -6.64 -16.38
CA ILE A 66 -0.51 -6.71 -15.84
C ILE A 66 -0.14 -8.10 -15.33
N SER A 67 -0.95 -9.11 -15.62
CA SER A 67 -0.80 -10.47 -15.07
C SER A 67 0.57 -11.10 -15.33
N ALA A 68 1.13 -10.89 -16.51
CA ALA A 68 2.46 -11.41 -16.88
C ALA A 68 3.56 -10.32 -16.89
N MET A 69 3.24 -9.11 -16.45
CA MET A 69 4.16 -7.98 -16.53
C MET A 69 5.20 -8.03 -15.41
N PRO A 70 6.49 -7.77 -15.69
CA PRO A 70 7.51 -7.66 -14.66
C PRO A 70 7.31 -6.41 -13.81
N ALA A 71 7.76 -6.43 -12.56
CA ALA A 71 7.54 -5.36 -11.57
C ALA A 71 7.92 -3.95 -12.07
N HIS A 72 9.04 -3.82 -12.79
CA HIS A 72 9.45 -2.53 -13.36
C HIS A 72 8.48 -2.01 -14.43
N GLY A 73 7.83 -2.91 -15.18
CA GLY A 73 6.77 -2.58 -16.14
C GLY A 73 5.52 -2.08 -15.42
N VAL A 74 5.08 -2.79 -14.38
CA VAL A 74 3.95 -2.39 -13.53
C VAL A 74 4.19 -1.01 -12.92
N ALA A 75 5.39 -0.78 -12.36
CA ALA A 75 5.76 0.53 -11.80
C ALA A 75 5.75 1.65 -12.86
N ARG A 76 6.17 1.36 -14.10
CA ARG A 76 6.12 2.32 -15.22
C ARG A 76 4.69 2.69 -15.62
N LEU A 77 3.71 1.82 -15.44
CA LEU A 77 2.30 2.14 -15.65
C LEU A 77 1.73 3.07 -14.56
N GLY A 78 2.40 3.17 -13.41
CA GLY A 78 2.00 4.07 -12.32
C GLY A 78 1.40 3.37 -11.11
N LEU A 79 1.66 2.09 -10.91
CA LEU A 79 1.38 1.42 -9.63
C LEU A 79 2.62 1.51 -8.74
N GLY A 80 2.51 2.26 -7.63
CA GLY A 80 3.56 2.38 -6.62
C GLY A 80 3.47 1.23 -5.61
N TYR A 81 4.60 0.87 -4.98
CA TYR A 81 4.65 -0.12 -3.90
C TYR A 81 5.59 0.35 -2.79
N VAL A 82 5.09 0.31 -1.56
CA VAL A 82 5.83 0.59 -0.33
C VAL A 82 5.87 -0.71 0.48
N PRO A 83 7.03 -1.37 0.58
CA PRO A 83 7.18 -2.59 1.37
C PRO A 83 7.22 -2.29 2.87
N GLU A 84 6.91 -3.28 3.69
CA GLU A 84 6.99 -3.26 5.15
C GLU A 84 8.40 -2.90 5.66
N ASP A 85 9.46 -3.43 5.00
CA ASP A 85 10.87 -3.20 5.35
C ASP A 85 11.42 -1.82 4.91
N ARG A 86 10.56 -0.90 4.50
CA ARG A 86 10.80 0.51 4.13
C ARG A 86 11.76 0.70 2.95
N ARG A 87 12.90 0.03 2.90
CA ARG A 87 13.93 0.07 1.82
C ARG A 87 14.38 1.48 1.45
N ILE A 88 14.65 2.32 2.45
CA ILE A 88 15.28 3.62 2.22
C ILE A 88 16.74 3.45 1.81
N PHE A 89 17.28 4.47 1.13
CA PHE A 89 18.71 4.58 0.90
C PHE A 89 19.35 5.29 2.12
N SER A 90 19.94 4.52 3.02
CA SER A 90 20.40 4.99 4.34
C SER A 90 21.45 6.08 4.26
N GLU A 91 22.35 6.00 3.27
CA GLU A 91 23.46 6.96 3.08
C GLU A 91 23.01 8.23 2.35
N LEU A 92 21.88 8.20 1.67
CA LEU A 92 21.33 9.34 0.96
C LEU A 92 20.49 10.21 1.90
N THR A 93 20.54 11.51 1.70
CA THR A 93 19.66 12.49 2.36
C THR A 93 18.21 12.26 1.98
N VAL A 94 17.27 12.91 2.70
CA VAL A 94 15.85 12.92 2.33
C VAL A 94 15.66 13.42 0.90
N MET A 95 16.28 14.54 0.52
CA MET A 95 16.18 15.10 -0.83
C MET A 95 16.70 14.13 -1.89
N GLU A 96 17.83 13.49 -1.66
CA GLU A 96 18.40 12.51 -2.59
C GLU A 96 17.53 11.25 -2.70
N ASN A 97 16.97 10.76 -1.59
CA ASN A 97 15.98 9.68 -1.61
C ASN A 97 14.77 10.05 -2.49
N LEU A 98 14.23 11.26 -2.36
CA LEU A 98 13.14 11.74 -3.20
C LEU A 98 13.55 11.83 -4.68
N ALA A 99 14.77 12.32 -4.96
CA ALA A 99 15.29 12.44 -6.32
C ALA A 99 15.40 11.08 -7.03
N VAL A 100 15.80 10.02 -6.32
CA VAL A 100 15.83 8.64 -6.87
C VAL A 100 14.44 8.19 -7.33
N GLY A 101 13.38 8.54 -6.59
CA GLY A 101 11.99 8.20 -6.93
C GLY A 101 11.42 8.97 -8.13
N ARG A 102 12.04 10.09 -8.50
CA ARG A 102 11.47 11.08 -9.42
C ARG A 102 11.17 10.53 -10.81
N ARG A 103 9.94 10.72 -11.26
CA ARG A 103 9.45 10.44 -12.63
C ARG A 103 8.68 11.64 -13.17
N LYS A 104 8.48 11.68 -14.49
CA LYS A 104 7.62 12.68 -15.12
C LYS A 104 6.17 12.52 -14.65
N PRO A 105 5.42 13.62 -14.47
CA PRO A 105 3.99 13.55 -14.19
C PRO A 105 3.24 12.72 -15.23
N ARG A 106 2.18 12.04 -14.82
CA ARG A 106 1.32 11.26 -15.70
C ARG A 106 -0.01 11.99 -15.93
N PRO A 107 -0.58 11.97 -17.13
CA PRO A 107 -1.93 12.49 -17.36
C PRO A 107 -2.95 11.80 -16.46
N GLY A 108 -3.81 12.58 -15.81
CA GLY A 108 -4.86 12.06 -14.92
C GLY A 108 -4.38 11.49 -13.58
N ALA A 109 -3.13 11.75 -13.20
CA ALA A 109 -2.59 11.46 -11.88
C ALA A 109 -2.14 12.75 -11.18
N PRO A 110 -2.13 12.80 -9.84
CA PRO A 110 -1.54 13.92 -9.10
C PRO A 110 -0.07 14.11 -9.48
N ALA A 111 0.35 15.36 -9.67
CA ALA A 111 1.75 15.67 -9.88
C ALA A 111 2.45 15.92 -8.53
N TRP A 112 3.38 15.05 -8.18
CA TRP A 112 4.12 15.12 -6.92
C TRP A 112 5.48 15.80 -7.13
N THR A 113 5.73 16.85 -6.34
CA THR A 113 7.01 17.56 -6.28
C THR A 113 7.54 17.51 -4.84
N PRO A 114 8.84 17.77 -4.59
CA PRO A 114 9.36 17.84 -3.22
C PRO A 114 8.58 18.85 -2.36
N GLU A 115 8.24 20.01 -2.90
CA GLU A 115 7.51 21.07 -2.17
C GLU A 115 6.13 20.57 -1.73
N ARG A 116 5.40 19.90 -2.62
CA ARG A 116 4.09 19.34 -2.32
C ARG A 116 4.18 18.19 -1.30
N LEU A 117 5.22 17.36 -1.41
CA LEU A 117 5.47 16.31 -0.43
C LEU A 117 5.84 16.88 0.94
N PHE A 118 6.61 17.95 1.00
CA PHE A 118 6.93 18.61 2.27
C PHE A 118 5.71 19.28 2.91
N SER A 119 4.71 19.69 2.12
CA SER A 119 3.43 20.14 2.68
C SER A 119 2.63 18.98 3.31
N LEU A 120 2.71 17.77 2.73
CA LEU A 120 2.07 16.57 3.28
C LEU A 120 2.84 15.94 4.44
N PHE A 121 4.17 16.07 4.42
CA PHE A 121 5.09 15.51 5.39
C PHE A 121 6.00 16.60 5.96
N PRO A 122 5.48 17.53 6.80
CA PRO A 122 6.26 18.67 7.31
C PRO A 122 7.56 18.25 8.00
N ASN A 123 7.54 17.13 8.74
CA ASN A 123 8.74 16.60 9.41
C ASN A 123 9.85 16.25 8.41
N LEU A 124 9.53 15.82 7.18
CA LEU A 124 10.55 15.54 6.16
C LEU A 124 11.17 16.83 5.62
N ALA A 125 10.43 17.93 5.62
CA ALA A 125 10.96 19.24 5.21
C ALA A 125 12.08 19.71 6.15
N GLU A 126 11.90 19.54 7.46
CA GLU A 126 12.90 19.88 8.48
C GLU A 126 14.16 18.98 8.40
N LEU A 127 13.99 17.77 7.85
CA LEU A 127 15.03 16.74 7.77
C LEU A 127 15.62 16.62 6.35
N LYS A 128 15.35 17.54 5.43
CA LYS A 128 15.67 17.42 4.00
C LYS A 128 17.13 17.05 3.69
N ASP A 129 18.07 17.54 4.50
CA ASP A 129 19.51 17.32 4.35
C ASP A 129 20.04 16.20 5.26
N ARG A 130 19.16 15.52 6.04
CA ARG A 130 19.55 14.43 6.94
C ARG A 130 19.64 13.12 6.17
N PRO A 131 20.69 12.30 6.37
CA PRO A 131 20.76 10.94 5.85
C PRO A 131 19.61 10.07 6.37
N GLY A 132 19.00 9.27 5.48
CA GLY A 132 17.87 8.41 5.82
C GLY A 132 18.13 7.44 6.96
N GLY A 133 19.37 6.90 7.06
CA GLY A 133 19.76 6.00 8.14
C GLY A 133 19.82 6.65 9.54
N LYS A 134 19.78 8.00 9.63
CA LYS A 134 19.75 8.76 10.89
C LYS A 134 18.34 9.22 11.28
N MET A 135 17.31 8.69 10.64
CA MET A 135 15.92 9.01 10.89
C MET A 135 15.26 7.94 11.78
N SER A 136 14.24 8.34 12.52
CA SER A 136 13.38 7.39 13.26
C SER A 136 12.62 6.46 12.31
N GLY A 137 12.11 5.33 12.82
CA GLY A 137 11.35 4.39 12.03
C GLY A 137 10.12 5.00 11.36
N GLY A 138 9.40 5.89 12.04
CA GLY A 138 8.25 6.61 11.47
C GLY A 138 8.63 7.59 10.37
N GLU A 139 9.72 8.34 10.55
CA GLU A 139 10.24 9.25 9.52
C GLU A 139 10.73 8.48 8.28
N GLN A 140 11.37 7.31 8.48
CA GLN A 140 11.77 6.43 7.38
C GLN A 140 10.56 5.89 6.61
N GLN A 141 9.48 5.54 7.31
CA GLN A 141 8.23 5.09 6.68
C GLN A 141 7.61 6.21 5.82
N MET A 142 7.53 7.42 6.38
CA MET A 142 7.05 8.60 5.63
C MET A 142 7.94 8.90 4.43
N LEU A 143 9.27 8.81 4.57
CA LEU A 143 10.21 8.99 3.46
C LEU A 143 10.02 7.96 2.35
N THR A 144 9.75 6.70 2.70
CA THR A 144 9.51 5.65 1.71
C THR A 144 8.24 5.91 0.90
N ILE A 145 7.16 6.34 1.58
CA ILE A 145 5.92 6.75 0.91
C ILE A 145 6.17 7.96 0.01
N ALA A 146 6.80 9.01 0.54
CA ALA A 146 7.12 10.23 -0.20
C ALA A 146 7.98 9.94 -1.45
N ARG A 147 9.02 9.11 -1.32
CA ARG A 147 9.85 8.66 -2.45
C ARG A 147 9.03 7.92 -3.50
N THR A 148 8.08 7.08 -3.09
CA THR A 148 7.20 6.35 -4.01
C THR A 148 6.26 7.31 -4.73
N LEU A 149 5.74 8.32 -4.03
CA LEU A 149 4.90 9.38 -4.62
C LEU A 149 5.66 10.21 -5.67
N MET A 150 6.98 10.46 -5.50
CA MET A 150 7.81 11.10 -6.52
C MET A 150 7.80 10.36 -7.87
N GLY A 151 7.41 9.09 -7.88
CA GLY A 151 7.13 8.32 -9.08
C GLY A 151 5.86 8.74 -9.83
N ASN A 152 5.09 9.69 -9.30
CA ASN A 152 3.79 10.14 -9.81
C ASN A 152 2.83 8.96 -10.08
N PRO A 153 2.54 8.11 -9.08
CA PRO A 153 1.67 6.95 -9.26
C PRO A 153 0.21 7.36 -9.43
N ARG A 154 -0.60 6.48 -10.07
CA ARG A 154 -2.07 6.54 -10.12
C ARG A 154 -2.71 5.78 -8.96
N ALA A 155 -2.01 4.78 -8.47
CA ALA A 155 -2.37 4.04 -7.26
C ALA A 155 -1.11 3.60 -6.52
N ILE A 156 -1.25 3.37 -5.22
CA ILE A 156 -0.16 2.93 -4.35
C ILE A 156 -0.60 1.71 -3.53
N LEU A 157 0.30 0.73 -3.43
CA LEU A 157 0.18 -0.41 -2.53
C LEU A 157 1.07 -0.14 -1.31
N LEU A 158 0.49 -0.20 -0.11
CA LEU A 158 1.18 0.01 1.16
C LEU A 158 1.15 -1.29 1.99
N ASP A 159 2.31 -1.83 2.29
CA ASP A 159 2.44 -3.09 3.04
C ASP A 159 2.70 -2.78 4.52
N GLU A 160 1.67 -2.98 5.35
CA GLU A 160 1.66 -2.74 6.80
C GLU A 160 2.24 -1.37 7.22
N PRO A 161 1.70 -0.26 6.69
CA PRO A 161 2.30 1.06 6.88
C PRO A 161 2.30 1.54 8.34
N SER A 162 1.45 1.00 9.22
CA SER A 162 1.35 1.39 10.63
C SER A 162 2.22 0.54 11.56
N GLU A 163 2.84 -0.55 11.06
CA GLU A 163 3.54 -1.51 11.91
C GLU A 163 4.77 -0.91 12.60
N GLY A 164 4.88 -1.16 13.91
CA GLY A 164 6.01 -0.70 14.72
C GLY A 164 6.11 0.81 14.88
N LEU A 165 5.03 1.56 14.62
CA LEU A 165 4.98 3.01 14.79
C LEU A 165 4.36 3.39 16.14
N ALA A 166 4.83 4.51 16.71
CA ALA A 166 4.22 5.10 17.89
C ALA A 166 2.81 5.63 17.56
N PRO A 167 1.84 5.62 18.50
CA PRO A 167 0.45 6.02 18.25
C PRO A 167 0.29 7.38 17.55
N VAL A 168 1.08 8.38 17.97
CA VAL A 168 1.04 9.73 17.37
C VAL A 168 1.46 9.70 15.89
N VAL A 169 2.39 8.82 15.52
CA VAL A 169 2.85 8.64 14.14
C VAL A 169 1.81 7.90 13.31
N VAL A 170 1.12 6.92 13.92
CA VAL A 170 -0.02 6.20 13.30
C VAL A 170 -1.12 7.17 12.91
N GLU A 171 -1.51 8.09 13.81
CA GLU A 171 -2.51 9.12 13.50
C GLU A 171 -2.05 10.08 12.40
N GLN A 172 -0.79 10.50 12.42
CA GLN A 172 -0.22 11.35 11.38
C GLN A 172 -0.23 10.62 10.03
N MET A 173 0.14 9.35 10.00
CA MET A 173 0.10 8.49 8.81
C MET A 173 -1.34 8.37 8.27
N ALA A 174 -2.32 8.17 9.15
CA ALA A 174 -3.73 8.10 8.76
C ALA A 174 -4.21 9.39 8.09
N ARG A 175 -3.88 10.55 8.66
CA ARG A 175 -4.20 11.86 8.07
C ARG A 175 -3.56 11.99 6.67
N THR A 176 -2.28 11.65 6.56
CA THR A 176 -1.56 11.72 5.28
C THR A 176 -2.20 10.83 4.21
N ILE A 177 -2.57 9.58 4.55
CA ILE A 177 -3.25 8.69 3.60
C ILE A 177 -4.62 9.24 3.19
N GLY A 178 -5.35 9.86 4.14
CA GLY A 178 -6.58 10.58 3.83
C GLY A 178 -6.37 11.75 2.87
N ASP A 179 -5.26 12.50 3.02
CA ASP A 179 -4.87 13.56 2.08
C ASP A 179 -4.57 13.02 0.69
N LEU A 180 -3.85 11.90 0.58
CA LEU A 180 -3.59 11.24 -0.69
C LEU A 180 -4.88 10.87 -1.42
N LYS A 181 -5.88 10.38 -0.70
CA LYS A 181 -7.21 10.11 -1.26
C LYS A 181 -7.88 11.38 -1.79
N ARG A 182 -7.85 12.48 -1.01
CA ARG A 182 -8.42 13.77 -1.44
C ARG A 182 -7.77 14.31 -2.72
N GLU A 183 -6.51 13.95 -2.94
CA GLU A 183 -5.78 14.23 -4.17
C GLU A 183 -6.11 13.28 -5.34
N GLY A 184 -7.04 12.34 -5.14
CA GLY A 184 -7.50 11.38 -6.15
C GLY A 184 -6.64 10.13 -6.27
N LEU A 185 -5.67 9.90 -5.38
CA LEU A 185 -4.84 8.69 -5.39
C LEU A 185 -5.66 7.49 -4.89
N THR A 186 -5.60 6.38 -5.61
CA THR A 186 -6.13 5.11 -5.11
C THR A 186 -5.09 4.44 -4.21
N VAL A 187 -5.54 3.93 -3.06
CA VAL A 187 -4.66 3.25 -2.11
C VAL A 187 -5.20 1.85 -1.83
N VAL A 188 -4.33 0.86 -1.93
CA VAL A 188 -4.60 -0.49 -1.41
C VAL A 188 -3.56 -0.76 -0.34
N LEU A 189 -3.99 -1.04 0.87
CA LEU A 189 -3.06 -1.29 1.97
C LEU A 189 -3.33 -2.64 2.62
N SER A 190 -2.28 -3.29 3.11
CA SER A 190 -2.37 -4.44 4.00
C SER A 190 -2.23 -3.97 5.43
N GLU A 191 -3.03 -4.52 6.35
CA GLU A 191 -2.95 -4.17 7.77
C GLU A 191 -3.38 -5.32 8.68
N GLN A 192 -2.85 -5.29 9.89
CA GLN A 192 -3.36 -6.06 11.01
C GLN A 192 -4.05 -5.15 12.03
N ASN A 193 -3.68 -3.87 12.05
CA ASN A 193 -4.20 -2.88 12.98
C ASN A 193 -5.58 -2.38 12.53
N LEU A 194 -6.65 -2.91 13.15
CA LEU A 194 -8.03 -2.51 12.84
C LEU A 194 -8.30 -1.04 13.17
N TYR A 195 -7.67 -0.49 14.21
CA TYR A 195 -7.79 0.93 14.55
C TYR A 195 -7.31 1.82 13.41
N PHE A 196 -6.12 1.55 12.89
CA PHE A 196 -5.57 2.29 11.75
C PHE A 196 -6.43 2.12 10.49
N ALA A 197 -6.87 0.88 10.21
CA ALA A 197 -7.75 0.60 9.08
C ALA A 197 -9.06 1.42 9.15
N ASN A 198 -9.67 1.52 10.33
CA ASN A 198 -10.88 2.32 10.56
C ASN A 198 -10.66 3.83 10.32
N LEU A 199 -9.45 4.34 10.54
CA LEU A 199 -9.15 5.76 10.32
C LEU A 199 -9.04 6.12 8.84
N VAL A 200 -8.69 5.16 7.97
CA VAL A 200 -8.27 5.47 6.59
C VAL A 200 -9.13 4.83 5.50
N ALA A 201 -9.60 3.59 5.70
CA ALA A 201 -10.16 2.79 4.63
C ALA A 201 -11.67 3.02 4.42
N ASP A 202 -12.09 2.93 3.16
CA ASP A 202 -13.50 2.94 2.76
C ASP A 202 -14.08 1.53 2.83
N ARG A 203 -13.29 0.54 2.41
CA ARG A 203 -13.73 -0.84 2.25
C ARG A 203 -12.63 -1.81 2.68
N ALA A 204 -13.05 -2.93 3.26
CA ALA A 204 -12.18 -3.98 3.72
C ALA A 204 -12.42 -5.31 3.00
N TYR A 205 -11.32 -6.01 2.78
CA TYR A 205 -11.28 -7.45 2.60
C TYR A 205 -10.58 -8.06 3.80
N ILE A 206 -11.10 -9.19 4.32
CA ILE A 206 -10.37 -9.96 5.34
C ILE A 206 -9.81 -11.21 4.67
N ILE A 207 -8.50 -11.40 4.82
CA ILE A 207 -7.79 -12.58 4.32
C ILE A 207 -7.43 -13.52 5.48
N GLU A 208 -7.74 -14.80 5.31
CA GLU A 208 -7.32 -15.88 6.19
C GLU A 208 -6.79 -17.04 5.35
N LYS A 209 -5.58 -17.53 5.68
CA LYS A 209 -4.95 -18.66 4.97
C LYS A 209 -4.98 -18.55 3.44
N GLY A 210 -4.71 -17.34 2.93
CA GLY A 210 -4.64 -17.07 1.49
C GLY A 210 -5.98 -16.93 0.78
N ARG A 211 -7.12 -16.88 1.49
CA ARG A 211 -8.46 -16.72 0.92
C ARG A 211 -9.17 -15.50 1.49
N ILE A 212 -9.99 -14.84 0.67
CA ILE A 212 -10.88 -13.79 1.17
C ILE A 212 -12.05 -14.43 1.90
N CYS A 213 -12.21 -14.07 3.17
CA CYS A 213 -13.27 -14.58 4.04
C CYS A 213 -14.39 -13.56 4.30
N TYR A 214 -14.11 -12.28 4.03
CA TYR A 214 -15.06 -11.17 4.19
C TYR A 214 -14.73 -10.08 3.18
N GLN A 215 -15.78 -9.38 2.71
CA GLN A 215 -15.67 -8.12 1.98
C GLN A 215 -16.85 -7.22 2.33
N GLY A 216 -16.58 -5.94 2.54
CA GLY A 216 -17.63 -4.96 2.87
C GLY A 216 -17.05 -3.56 3.06
N THR A 217 -17.91 -2.57 3.31
CA THR A 217 -17.47 -1.24 3.74
C THR A 217 -16.91 -1.32 5.16
N MET A 218 -16.05 -0.36 5.53
CA MET A 218 -15.56 -0.27 6.91
C MET A 218 -16.69 -0.05 7.91
N GLU A 219 -17.74 0.69 7.53
CA GLU A 219 -18.95 0.87 8.31
C GLU A 219 -19.67 -0.47 8.58
N ALA A 220 -19.88 -1.28 7.52
CA ALA A 220 -20.49 -2.60 7.64
C ALA A 220 -19.66 -3.53 8.54
N LEU A 221 -18.33 -3.53 8.38
CA LEU A 221 -17.42 -4.31 9.23
C LEU A 221 -17.47 -3.84 10.70
N GLY A 222 -17.59 -2.53 10.93
CA GLY A 222 -17.75 -1.94 12.26
C GLY A 222 -18.99 -2.45 12.99
N GLY A 223 -20.09 -2.68 12.26
CA GLY A 223 -21.34 -3.24 12.77
C GLY A 223 -21.37 -4.79 12.89
N ASP A 224 -20.44 -5.48 12.24
CA ASP A 224 -20.38 -6.97 12.24
C ASP A 224 -19.44 -7.48 13.33
N GLU A 225 -20.00 -7.63 14.53
CA GLU A 225 -19.26 -8.16 15.69
C GLU A 225 -18.78 -9.61 15.48
N ALA A 226 -19.57 -10.42 14.78
CA ALA A 226 -19.23 -11.82 14.52
C ALA A 226 -18.02 -11.93 13.58
N ALA A 227 -17.98 -11.15 12.51
CA ALA A 227 -16.84 -11.12 11.61
C ALA A 227 -15.58 -10.61 12.32
N ARG A 228 -15.69 -9.53 13.12
CA ARG A 228 -14.55 -9.00 13.89
C ARG A 228 -14.02 -9.99 14.89
N ALA A 229 -14.89 -10.62 15.68
CA ALA A 229 -14.50 -11.64 16.66
C ALA A 229 -13.86 -12.86 16.00
N ARG A 230 -14.39 -13.30 14.86
CA ARG A 230 -13.90 -14.49 14.16
C ARG A 230 -12.54 -14.30 13.50
N TYR A 231 -12.31 -13.15 12.83
CA TYR A 231 -11.17 -12.98 11.92
C TYR A 231 -10.11 -12.00 12.43
N LEU A 232 -10.47 -11.08 13.34
CA LEU A 232 -9.60 -9.96 13.75
C LEU A 232 -9.29 -9.95 15.25
N SER A 233 -9.99 -10.76 16.09
CA SER A 233 -9.66 -10.87 17.51
C SER A 233 -8.38 -11.68 17.71
N VAL A 234 -7.55 -11.20 18.63
CA VAL A 234 -6.31 -11.86 19.09
C VAL A 234 -6.65 -12.87 20.18
#